data_0512b915445a2f379479747be5f61819
#
_entry.id   0512b915445a2f379479747be5f61819
#
_cell.length_a   1.000
_cell.length_b   1.000
_cell.length_c   1.000
_cell.angle_alpha   90.00
_cell.angle_beta   90.00
_cell.angle_gamma   90.00
#
_symmetry.space_group_name_H-M   'P 1'
#
loop_
_entity.id
_entity.type
_entity.pdbx_description
1 polymer ?
#
loop_
_entity_poly.entity_id
_entity_poly.type
_entity_poly.pdbx_seq_one_letter_code
_entity_poly.pdbx_strand_id
1 'polypeptide(L)'
;MFKFVNYIIDIMAKTIDKYIANMQLVLRSLPNQVESIVKSNSKRILDLNRETQLFERGVDSKGQKLQEYAYFTIQIKQLLKQPYDRTTLFYSGQFYDGFTYKFDANTYTLEIFSVDRKTPQLVAKYGGDIFGLDEQNKLYLNQSIIKPQLDQWLLKYL
;
A
#
# COMPACT_ATOMS: atom_id res chain seq x y z
N MET A 1 30.60 48.80 -14.07
CA MET A 1 29.34 48.47 -13.37
C MET A 1 28.54 47.35 -14.08
N PHE A 2 28.46 47.31 -15.40
CA PHE A 2 27.70 46.29 -16.16
C PHE A 2 28.23 44.83 -16.08
N LYS A 3 29.54 44.62 -15.91
CA LYS A 3 30.14 43.27 -15.86
C LYS A 3 29.72 42.45 -14.64
N PHE A 4 29.46 43.08 -13.47
CA PHE A 4 29.09 42.38 -12.27
C PHE A 4 27.64 41.85 -12.30
N VAL A 5 26.73 42.64 -12.86
CA VAL A 5 25.32 42.27 -13.03
C VAL A 5 25.19 41.10 -14.00
N ASN A 6 25.90 41.13 -15.13
CA ASN A 6 25.89 40.03 -16.11
C ASN A 6 26.48 38.73 -15.51
N TYR A 7 27.50 38.83 -14.67
CA TYR A 7 28.08 37.68 -13.97
C TYR A 7 27.07 37.03 -12.98
N ILE A 8 26.34 37.85 -12.22
CA ILE A 8 25.28 37.34 -11.30
C ILE A 8 24.17 36.67 -12.10
N ILE A 9 23.72 37.28 -13.20
CA ILE A 9 22.68 36.72 -14.06
C ILE A 9 23.12 35.36 -14.60
N ASP A 10 24.36 35.21 -15.05
CA ASP A 10 24.89 33.94 -15.58
C ASP A 10 24.96 32.85 -14.49
N ILE A 11 25.35 33.18 -13.24
CA ILE A 11 25.32 32.24 -12.12
C ILE A 11 23.88 31.81 -11.80
N MET A 12 22.96 32.77 -11.75
CA MET A 12 21.55 32.46 -11.46
C MET A 12 20.94 31.57 -12.56
N ALA A 13 21.22 31.87 -13.83
CA ALA A 13 20.75 31.06 -14.96
C ALA A 13 21.27 29.61 -14.86
N LYS A 14 22.56 29.41 -14.64
CA LYS A 14 23.15 28.07 -14.46
C LYS A 14 22.59 27.31 -13.27
N THR A 15 22.27 28.02 -12.18
CA THR A 15 21.66 27.42 -11.00
C THR A 15 20.23 26.96 -11.32
N ILE A 16 19.44 27.80 -11.99
CA ILE A 16 18.08 27.46 -12.42
C ILE A 16 18.09 26.27 -13.37
N ASP A 17 18.98 26.26 -14.37
CA ASP A 17 19.11 25.16 -15.32
C ASP A 17 19.43 23.83 -14.61
N LYS A 18 20.29 23.86 -13.60
CA LYS A 18 20.58 22.69 -12.77
C LYS A 18 19.32 22.18 -12.02
N TYR A 19 18.54 23.08 -11.41
CA TYR A 19 17.29 22.69 -10.75
C TYR A 19 16.27 22.11 -11.71
N ILE A 20 16.13 22.69 -12.92
CA ILE A 20 15.24 22.16 -13.95
C ILE A 20 15.68 20.75 -14.36
N ALA A 21 16.98 20.53 -14.61
CA ALA A 21 17.51 19.22 -14.97
C ALA A 21 17.26 18.19 -13.85
N ASN A 22 17.49 18.54 -12.59
CA ASN A 22 17.22 17.68 -11.44
C ASN A 22 15.73 17.32 -11.35
N MET A 23 14.83 18.29 -11.52
CA MET A 23 13.39 18.03 -11.52
C MET A 23 12.96 17.11 -12.66
N GLN A 24 13.52 17.24 -13.84
CA GLN A 24 13.26 16.33 -14.95
C GLN A 24 13.73 14.90 -14.64
N LEU A 25 14.88 14.75 -13.99
CA LEU A 25 15.35 13.44 -13.51
C LEU A 25 14.41 12.83 -12.48
N VAL A 26 13.94 13.62 -11.51
CA VAL A 26 12.98 13.20 -10.52
C VAL A 26 11.70 12.68 -11.19
N LEU A 27 11.10 13.47 -12.09
CA LEU A 27 9.87 13.09 -12.78
C LEU A 27 10.01 11.80 -13.58
N ARG A 28 11.14 11.60 -14.26
CA ARG A 28 11.42 10.38 -15.04
C ARG A 28 11.65 9.14 -14.17
N SER A 29 12.25 9.30 -13.00
CA SER A 29 12.60 8.17 -12.12
C SER A 29 11.56 7.88 -11.04
N LEU A 30 10.59 8.78 -10.84
CA LEU A 30 9.56 8.64 -9.80
C LEU A 30 8.76 7.33 -9.90
N PRO A 31 8.28 6.87 -11.08
CA PRO A 31 7.55 5.60 -11.17
C PRO A 31 8.36 4.42 -10.65
N ASN A 32 9.62 4.30 -11.07
CA ASN A 32 10.52 3.24 -10.63
C ASN A 32 10.84 3.33 -9.13
N GLN A 33 10.95 4.56 -8.60
CA GLN A 33 11.18 4.76 -7.18
C GLN A 33 9.98 4.32 -6.35
N VAL A 34 8.76 4.68 -6.75
CA VAL A 34 7.54 4.24 -6.08
C VAL A 34 7.39 2.72 -6.12
N GLU A 35 7.63 2.11 -7.28
CA GLU A 35 7.62 0.65 -7.43
C GLU A 35 8.63 -0.02 -6.49
N SER A 36 9.85 0.51 -6.39
CA SER A 36 10.89 0.02 -5.47
C SER A 36 10.44 0.10 -4.01
N ILE A 37 9.80 1.20 -3.61
CA ILE A 37 9.26 1.37 -2.26
C ILE A 37 8.14 0.36 -1.99
N VAL A 38 7.20 0.18 -2.91
CA VAL A 38 6.11 -0.80 -2.79
C VAL A 38 6.69 -2.21 -2.66
N LYS A 39 7.63 -2.58 -3.51
CA LYS A 39 8.29 -3.89 -3.50
C LYS A 39 9.02 -4.17 -2.19
N SER A 40 9.81 -3.21 -1.70
CA SER A 40 10.57 -3.36 -0.44
C SER A 40 9.68 -3.44 0.80
N ASN A 41 8.45 -2.91 0.72
CA ASN A 41 7.47 -2.93 1.81
C ASN A 41 6.30 -3.89 1.56
N SER A 42 6.38 -4.76 0.55
CA SER A 42 5.27 -5.60 0.12
C SER A 42 4.66 -6.45 1.23
N LYS A 43 5.48 -7.10 2.06
CA LYS A 43 4.99 -7.87 3.21
C LYS A 43 4.15 -7.00 4.14
N ARG A 44 4.65 -5.82 4.51
CA ARG A 44 3.95 -4.89 5.41
C ARG A 44 2.65 -4.38 4.81
N ILE A 45 2.62 -4.12 3.51
CA ILE A 45 1.41 -3.71 2.78
C ILE A 45 0.36 -4.82 2.82
N LEU A 46 0.75 -6.07 2.56
CA LEU A 46 -0.16 -7.21 2.63
C LEU A 46 -0.66 -7.46 4.07
N ASP A 47 0.21 -7.29 5.08
CA ASP A 47 -0.16 -7.44 6.49
C ASP A 47 -1.18 -6.36 6.93
N LEU A 48 -1.15 -5.16 6.37
CA LEU A 48 -2.20 -4.15 6.62
C LEU A 48 -3.59 -4.65 6.21
N ASN A 49 -3.71 -5.37 5.09
CA ASN A 49 -4.99 -5.93 4.67
C ASN A 49 -5.35 -7.18 5.50
N ARG A 50 -4.48 -8.20 5.52
CA ARG A 50 -4.81 -9.49 6.11
C ARG A 50 -4.79 -9.49 7.64
N GLU A 51 -3.78 -8.87 8.28
CA GLU A 51 -3.65 -8.89 9.74
C GLU A 51 -4.44 -7.73 10.37
N THR A 52 -4.09 -6.48 10.03
CA THR A 52 -4.69 -5.32 10.71
C THR A 52 -6.16 -5.14 10.35
N GLN A 53 -6.55 -5.35 9.10
CA GLN A 53 -7.90 -5.08 8.61
C GLN A 53 -8.82 -6.30 8.78
N LEU A 54 -8.47 -7.45 8.16
CA LEU A 54 -9.32 -8.64 8.21
C LEU A 54 -9.23 -9.35 9.56
N PHE A 55 -8.02 -9.62 10.08
CA PHE A 55 -7.87 -10.43 11.28
C PHE A 55 -8.21 -9.65 12.54
N GLU A 56 -7.63 -8.46 12.77
CA GLU A 56 -7.84 -7.69 14.01
C GLU A 56 -9.20 -7.00 14.05
N ARG A 57 -9.66 -6.41 12.91
CA ARG A 57 -10.88 -5.60 12.90
C ARG A 57 -12.10 -6.27 12.24
N GLY A 58 -11.89 -7.27 11.37
CA GLY A 58 -12.96 -7.96 10.65
C GLY A 58 -13.71 -7.05 9.67
N VAL A 59 -12.98 -6.12 9.01
CA VAL A 59 -13.55 -5.14 8.10
C VAL A 59 -12.99 -5.29 6.67
N ASP A 60 -13.77 -4.84 5.70
CA ASP A 60 -13.39 -4.78 4.27
C ASP A 60 -12.58 -3.51 3.93
N SER A 61 -12.22 -3.33 2.66
CA SER A 61 -11.49 -2.15 2.17
C SER A 61 -12.29 -0.83 2.22
N LYS A 62 -13.58 -0.89 2.51
CA LYS A 62 -14.46 0.26 2.79
C LYS A 62 -14.59 0.55 4.27
N GLY A 63 -13.92 -0.24 5.13
CA GLY A 63 -14.04 -0.13 6.59
C GLY A 63 -15.34 -0.71 7.15
N GLN A 64 -16.10 -1.44 6.34
CA GLN A 64 -17.37 -2.04 6.76
C GLN A 64 -17.11 -3.42 7.38
N LYS A 65 -17.83 -3.75 8.47
CA LYS A 65 -17.75 -5.07 9.07
C LYS A 65 -18.18 -6.15 8.09
N LEU A 66 -17.41 -7.22 8.01
CA LEU A 66 -17.79 -8.39 7.24
C LEU A 66 -19.01 -9.07 7.85
N GLN A 67 -19.79 -9.76 7.00
CA GLN A 67 -20.94 -10.54 7.44
C GLN A 67 -20.53 -11.52 8.55
N GLU A 68 -21.31 -11.59 9.62
CA GLU A 68 -21.04 -12.44 10.78
C GLU A 68 -20.95 -13.93 10.41
N TYR A 69 -20.24 -14.68 11.23
CA TYR A 69 -20.15 -16.12 11.09
C TYR A 69 -21.49 -16.80 11.40
N ALA A 70 -21.78 -17.86 10.66
CA ALA A 70 -22.86 -18.76 11.05
C ALA A 70 -22.55 -19.42 12.40
N TYR A 71 -23.60 -19.72 13.18
CA TYR A 71 -23.51 -20.32 14.51
C TYR A 71 -22.52 -21.50 14.59
N PHE A 72 -22.60 -22.42 13.64
CA PHE A 72 -21.70 -23.58 13.58
C PHE A 72 -20.22 -23.18 13.39
N THR A 73 -19.96 -22.15 12.59
CA THR A 73 -18.60 -21.61 12.39
C THR A 73 -18.05 -21.01 13.70
N ILE A 74 -18.90 -20.31 14.46
CA ILE A 74 -18.55 -19.75 15.77
C ILE A 74 -18.08 -20.87 16.71
N GLN A 75 -18.82 -21.96 16.81
CA GLN A 75 -18.46 -23.10 17.67
C GLN A 75 -17.13 -23.73 17.27
N ILE A 76 -16.90 -23.93 15.97
CA ILE A 76 -15.61 -24.46 15.49
C ILE A 76 -14.47 -23.50 15.86
N LYS A 77 -14.66 -22.20 15.68
CA LYS A 77 -13.62 -21.20 16.02
C LYS A 77 -13.32 -21.16 17.53
N GLN A 78 -14.34 -21.30 18.37
CA GLN A 78 -14.16 -21.42 19.82
C GLN A 78 -13.34 -22.66 20.21
N LEU A 79 -13.63 -23.81 19.58
CA LEU A 79 -12.84 -25.04 19.78
C LEU A 79 -11.39 -24.88 19.35
N LEU A 80 -11.16 -24.14 18.25
CA LEU A 80 -9.82 -23.86 17.72
C LEU A 80 -9.11 -22.67 18.44
N LYS A 81 -9.76 -22.06 19.44
CA LYS A 81 -9.27 -20.86 20.15
C LYS A 81 -8.93 -19.71 19.17
N GLN A 82 -9.73 -19.55 18.12
CA GLN A 82 -9.62 -18.48 17.16
C GLN A 82 -10.65 -17.38 17.43
N PRO A 83 -10.44 -16.13 16.92
CA PRO A 83 -11.43 -15.07 17.02
C PRO A 83 -12.77 -15.50 16.40
N TYR A 84 -13.85 -15.38 17.14
CA TYR A 84 -15.20 -15.73 16.72
C TYR A 84 -16.21 -14.58 16.86
N ASP A 85 -15.78 -13.48 17.48
CA ASP A 85 -16.53 -12.25 17.68
C ASP A 85 -16.59 -11.36 16.43
N ARG A 86 -15.84 -11.73 15.42
CA ARG A 86 -15.76 -11.06 14.12
C ARG A 86 -15.34 -12.03 13.02
N THR A 87 -15.68 -11.69 11.78
CA THR A 87 -15.27 -12.48 10.61
C THR A 87 -13.86 -12.09 10.18
N THR A 88 -12.92 -13.03 10.38
CA THR A 88 -11.49 -12.83 10.07
C THR A 88 -11.05 -13.46 8.75
N LEU A 89 -11.86 -14.34 8.15
CA LEU A 89 -11.51 -15.20 7.01
C LEU A 89 -10.29 -16.11 7.27
N PHE A 90 -9.80 -16.17 8.50
CA PHE A 90 -8.70 -17.01 8.92
C PHE A 90 -9.23 -18.36 9.43
N TYR A 91 -8.69 -19.46 8.91
CA TYR A 91 -8.94 -20.81 9.44
C TYR A 91 -7.63 -21.58 9.67
N SER A 92 -6.93 -21.95 8.59
CA SER A 92 -5.62 -22.60 8.60
C SER A 92 -4.47 -21.68 8.21
N GLY A 93 -4.76 -20.44 7.83
CA GLY A 93 -3.78 -19.49 7.30
C GLY A 93 -3.60 -19.53 5.77
N GLN A 94 -3.99 -20.62 5.09
CA GLN A 94 -3.76 -20.80 3.64
C GLN A 94 -4.28 -19.62 2.79
N PHE A 95 -5.47 -19.11 3.10
CA PHE A 95 -6.01 -17.93 2.39
C PHE A 95 -5.11 -16.70 2.57
N TYR A 96 -4.59 -16.48 3.77
CA TYR A 96 -3.68 -15.39 4.10
C TYR A 96 -2.31 -15.55 3.46
N ASP A 97 -1.80 -16.79 3.41
CA ASP A 97 -0.53 -17.13 2.74
C ASP A 97 -0.61 -16.90 1.23
N GLY A 98 -1.82 -17.01 0.65
CA GLY A 98 -2.08 -16.74 -0.76
C GLY A 98 -2.12 -15.26 -1.13
N PHE A 99 -2.08 -14.32 -0.15
CA PHE A 99 -2.11 -12.88 -0.45
C PHE A 99 -0.88 -12.45 -1.24
N THR A 100 -1.14 -11.72 -2.30
CA THR A 100 -0.13 -11.14 -3.18
C THR A 100 -0.63 -9.80 -3.72
N TYR A 101 0.20 -9.11 -4.50
CA TYR A 101 -0.15 -7.82 -5.06
C TYR A 101 0.35 -7.68 -6.50
N LYS A 102 -0.27 -6.76 -7.22
CA LYS A 102 0.21 -6.22 -8.48
C LYS A 102 0.32 -4.71 -8.35
N PHE A 103 1.40 -4.14 -8.85
CA PHE A 103 1.60 -2.70 -8.89
C PHE A 103 1.77 -2.25 -10.34
N ASP A 104 1.01 -1.23 -10.75
CA ASP A 104 1.17 -0.55 -12.03
C ASP A 104 1.84 0.81 -11.79
N ALA A 105 3.09 0.93 -12.23
CA ALA A 105 3.88 2.15 -12.06
C ALA A 105 3.41 3.32 -12.95
N ASN A 106 2.62 3.07 -14.01
CA ASN A 106 2.11 4.13 -14.87
C ASN A 106 0.90 4.83 -14.25
N THR A 107 0.05 4.06 -13.56
CA THR A 107 -1.17 4.56 -12.89
C THR A 107 -1.01 4.71 -11.39
N TYR A 108 0.13 4.29 -10.83
CA TYR A 108 0.39 4.19 -9.38
C TYR A 108 -0.69 3.37 -8.65
N THR A 109 -1.24 2.37 -9.32
CA THR A 109 -2.30 1.53 -8.77
C THR A 109 -1.71 0.28 -8.12
N LEU A 110 -2.07 0.07 -6.86
CA LEU A 110 -1.75 -1.15 -6.08
C LEU A 110 -3.02 -1.99 -5.95
N GLU A 111 -2.99 -3.19 -6.50
CA GLU A 111 -4.06 -4.18 -6.41
C GLU A 111 -3.60 -5.34 -5.50
N ILE A 112 -4.37 -5.63 -4.45
CA ILE A 112 -4.14 -6.76 -3.54
C ILE A 112 -5.14 -7.86 -3.88
N PHE A 113 -4.70 -9.11 -3.93
CA PHE A 113 -5.54 -10.27 -4.17
C PHE A 113 -4.94 -11.52 -3.52
N SER A 114 -5.65 -12.65 -3.57
CA SER A 114 -5.13 -13.94 -3.10
C SER A 114 -5.20 -14.97 -4.21
N VAL A 115 -4.15 -15.80 -4.32
CA VAL A 115 -4.08 -16.93 -5.24
C VAL A 115 -4.57 -18.25 -4.62
N ASP A 116 -5.07 -18.20 -3.38
CA ASP A 116 -5.65 -19.38 -2.73
C ASP A 116 -6.88 -19.90 -3.49
N ARG A 117 -7.03 -21.22 -3.54
CA ARG A 117 -8.14 -21.89 -4.25
C ARG A 117 -9.54 -21.55 -3.72
N LYS A 118 -9.65 -21.10 -2.47
CA LYS A 118 -10.92 -20.69 -1.84
C LYS A 118 -11.30 -19.24 -2.17
N THR A 119 -10.40 -18.47 -2.76
CA THR A 119 -10.62 -17.07 -3.09
C THR A 119 -11.95 -16.83 -3.83
N PRO A 120 -12.31 -17.58 -4.89
CA PRO A 120 -13.57 -17.34 -5.59
C PRO A 120 -14.80 -17.52 -4.69
N GLN A 121 -14.78 -18.51 -3.77
CA GLN A 121 -15.86 -18.77 -2.84
C GLN A 121 -15.97 -17.66 -1.78
N LEU A 122 -14.84 -17.16 -1.29
CA LEU A 122 -14.80 -16.07 -0.31
C LEU A 122 -15.28 -14.76 -0.93
N VAL A 123 -14.85 -14.46 -2.15
CA VAL A 123 -15.30 -13.29 -2.91
C VAL A 123 -16.80 -13.37 -3.21
N ALA A 124 -17.32 -14.53 -3.59
CA ALA A 124 -18.76 -14.73 -3.81
C ALA A 124 -19.58 -14.48 -2.54
N LYS A 125 -19.05 -14.83 -1.37
CA LYS A 125 -19.75 -14.69 -0.09
C LYS A 125 -19.61 -13.31 0.55
N TYR A 126 -18.41 -12.73 0.53
CA TYR A 126 -18.08 -11.52 1.29
C TYR A 126 -17.83 -10.29 0.40
N GLY A 127 -17.85 -10.47 -0.91
CA GLY A 127 -17.51 -9.41 -1.87
C GLY A 127 -16.03 -9.30 -2.18
N GLY A 128 -15.69 -8.61 -3.28
CA GLY A 128 -14.32 -8.34 -3.69
C GLY A 128 -13.60 -7.34 -2.76
N ASP A 129 -14.35 -6.59 -1.97
CA ASP A 129 -13.83 -5.58 -1.04
C ASP A 129 -13.06 -6.17 0.15
N ILE A 130 -13.01 -7.51 0.29
CA ILE A 130 -12.08 -8.19 1.23
C ILE A 130 -10.61 -7.92 0.86
N PHE A 131 -10.34 -7.49 -0.36
CA PHE A 131 -9.02 -7.08 -0.82
C PHE A 131 -8.92 -5.55 -0.88
N GLY A 132 -7.69 -5.06 -0.69
CA GLY A 132 -7.40 -3.64 -0.65
C GLY A 132 -7.39 -3.07 0.76
N LEU A 133 -7.00 -1.81 0.88
CA LEU A 133 -6.83 -1.13 2.16
C LEU A 133 -7.98 -0.17 2.40
N ASP A 134 -8.50 -0.14 3.64
CA ASP A 134 -9.42 0.89 4.08
C ASP A 134 -8.69 2.24 4.29
N GLU A 135 -9.44 3.29 4.53
CA GLU A 135 -8.88 4.65 4.62
C GLU A 135 -7.85 4.79 5.76
N GLN A 136 -8.04 4.09 6.87
CA GLN A 136 -7.08 4.10 7.97
C GLN A 136 -5.73 3.49 7.56
N ASN A 137 -5.76 2.33 6.90
CA ASN A 137 -4.56 1.64 6.44
C ASN A 137 -3.91 2.35 5.25
N LYS A 138 -4.69 2.99 4.36
CA LYS A 138 -4.16 3.86 3.30
C LYS A 138 -3.41 5.05 3.88
N LEU A 139 -3.99 5.71 4.87
CA LEU A 139 -3.37 6.85 5.54
C LEU A 139 -2.05 6.43 6.20
N TYR A 140 -2.07 5.30 6.93
CA TYR A 140 -0.87 4.74 7.54
C TYR A 140 0.20 4.39 6.49
N LEU A 141 -0.18 3.70 5.41
CA LEU A 141 0.74 3.37 4.31
C LEU A 141 1.39 4.64 3.74
N ASN A 142 0.59 5.66 3.45
CA ASN A 142 1.09 6.88 2.84
C ASN A 142 1.99 7.67 3.80
N GLN A 143 1.57 7.89 5.05
CA GLN A 143 2.29 8.76 5.98
C GLN A 143 3.50 8.09 6.62
N SER A 144 3.41 6.79 6.92
CA SER A 144 4.43 6.08 7.70
C SER A 144 5.38 5.23 6.84
N ILE A 145 5.03 4.97 5.58
CA ILE A 145 5.84 4.12 4.70
C ILE A 145 6.26 4.86 3.43
N ILE A 146 5.30 5.33 2.61
CA ILE A 146 5.61 5.85 1.28
C ILE A 146 6.28 7.22 1.38
N LYS A 147 5.62 8.18 2.05
CA LYS A 147 6.10 9.56 2.12
C LYS A 147 7.51 9.68 2.70
N PRO A 148 7.89 9.07 3.85
CA PRO A 148 9.23 9.22 4.40
C PRO A 148 10.32 8.70 3.46
N GLN A 149 10.06 7.61 2.74
CA GLN A 149 11.03 7.04 1.81
C GLN A 149 11.14 7.86 0.52
N LEU A 150 10.04 8.46 0.05
CA LEU A 150 10.08 9.42 -1.05
C LEU A 150 10.79 10.71 -0.66
N ASP A 151 10.53 11.27 0.51
CA ASP A 151 11.21 12.47 1.01
C ASP A 151 12.72 12.24 1.08
N GLN A 152 13.16 11.12 1.64
CA GLN A 152 14.57 10.75 1.70
C GLN A 152 15.21 10.58 0.31
N TRP A 153 14.48 10.02 -0.64
CA TRP A 153 14.95 9.90 -2.01
C TRP A 153 15.05 11.26 -2.71
N LEU A 154 14.07 12.15 -2.53
CA LEU A 154 14.06 13.49 -3.12
C LEU A 154 15.22 14.36 -2.66
N LEU A 155 15.68 14.22 -1.40
CA LEU A 155 16.82 14.95 -0.87
C LEU A 155 18.11 14.77 -1.68
N LYS A 156 18.22 13.72 -2.50
CA LYS A 156 19.38 13.51 -3.40
C LYS A 156 19.43 14.47 -4.58
N TYR A 157 18.33 15.16 -4.88
CA TYR A 157 18.17 16.03 -6.03
C TYR A 157 18.00 17.52 -5.67
N LEU A 158 17.85 17.80 -4.38
CA LEU A 158 17.80 19.15 -3.84
C LEU A 158 19.19 19.64 -3.44
#